data_1b88f60103c1c93f41ed4e4a4640ead8
#
_entry.id   1b88f60103c1c93f41ed4e4a4640ead8
#
_cell.length_a   1.000
_cell.length_b   1.000
_cell.length_c   1.000
_cell.angle_alpha   90.00
_cell.angle_beta   90.00
_cell.angle_gamma   90.00
#
_symmetry.space_group_name_H-M   'P 1'
#
loop_
_entity.id
_entity.type
_entity.pdbx_description
1 polymer ?
#
loop_
_entity_poly.entity_id
_entity_poly.type
_entity_poly.pdbx_seq_one_letter_code
_entity_poly.pdbx_strand_id
1 'polypeptide(L)'
;MKIIKSLMICCALIMGIVYTSNAQKPYNHSVGVTVGNYQAVTYKLFPVDHFGIQLDLGTKYAYYFAWGNHLWSFELAPSFMYEGNFVAGLWGFAGLGGSLGFSFYPPVSYFIATPPYEQYRDIMGKAGAHGIFGLEYKFNIPLTLQFDVRPGYRFQFNDQIVCNHTFEWSANFGIRYTF
;
A
#
# COMPACT_ATOMS: atom_id res chain seq x y z
N MET A 1 -5.55 -8.53 28.39
CA MET A 1 -4.72 -9.74 28.32
C MET A 1 -5.28 -10.87 27.43
N LYS A 2 -6.57 -11.18 27.43
CA LYS A 2 -7.15 -12.27 26.57
C LYS A 2 -7.03 -11.97 25.06
N ILE A 3 -7.28 -10.73 24.63
CA ILE A 3 -7.22 -10.32 23.20
C ILE A 3 -5.81 -10.47 22.64
N ILE A 4 -4.78 -10.06 23.39
CA ILE A 4 -3.37 -10.15 22.97
C ILE A 4 -2.94 -11.61 22.79
N LYS A 5 -3.35 -12.49 23.71
CA LYS A 5 -3.08 -13.94 23.60
C LYS A 5 -3.78 -14.55 22.38
N SER A 6 -5.03 -14.17 22.12
CA SER A 6 -5.77 -14.64 20.94
C SER A 6 -5.13 -14.17 19.64
N LEU A 7 -4.66 -12.91 19.59
CA LEU A 7 -3.95 -12.36 18.43
C LEU A 7 -2.63 -13.08 18.19
N MET A 8 -1.85 -13.34 19.24
CA MET A 8 -0.59 -14.11 19.13
C MET A 8 -0.81 -15.54 18.64
N ILE A 9 -1.87 -16.21 19.09
CA ILE A 9 -2.22 -17.57 18.66
C ILE A 9 -2.63 -17.55 17.17
N CYS A 10 -3.44 -16.58 16.73
CA CYS A 10 -3.77 -16.40 15.31
C CYS A 10 -2.54 -16.15 14.44
N CYS A 11 -1.64 -15.28 14.88
CA CYS A 11 -0.37 -15.02 14.17
C CYS A 11 0.52 -16.27 14.12
N ALA A 12 0.62 -17.03 15.20
CA ALA A 12 1.38 -18.27 15.25
C ALA A 12 0.77 -19.37 14.36
N LEU A 13 -0.55 -19.49 14.29
CA LEU A 13 -1.24 -20.40 13.39
C LEU A 13 -1.03 -20.01 11.92
N ILE A 14 -1.12 -18.73 11.59
CA ILE A 14 -0.88 -18.24 10.23
C ILE A 14 0.58 -18.52 9.84
N MET A 15 1.55 -18.23 10.70
CA MET A 15 2.96 -18.55 10.45
C MET A 15 3.22 -20.06 10.33
N GLY A 16 2.55 -20.89 11.13
CA GLY A 16 2.68 -22.35 11.07
C GLY A 16 2.19 -22.97 9.76
N ILE A 17 1.16 -22.40 9.14
CA ILE A 17 0.63 -22.87 7.86
C ILE A 17 1.61 -22.55 6.71
N VAL A 18 2.33 -21.43 6.79
CA VAL A 18 3.30 -21.00 5.77
C VAL A 18 4.52 -21.91 5.70
N TYR A 19 4.89 -22.57 6.81
CA TYR A 19 6.08 -23.44 6.86
C TYR A 19 5.93 -24.78 6.14
N THR A 20 4.73 -25.22 5.76
CA THR A 20 4.50 -26.55 5.22
C THR A 20 4.52 -26.66 3.70
N SER A 21 4.65 -25.53 2.98
CA SER A 21 4.59 -25.51 1.53
C SER A 21 5.97 -25.20 0.92
N ASN A 22 6.65 -26.24 0.41
CA ASN A 22 7.87 -26.14 -0.39
C ASN A 22 7.60 -25.83 -1.88
N ALA A 23 6.47 -25.22 -2.20
CA ALA A 23 6.16 -24.89 -3.57
C ALA A 23 6.96 -23.65 -4.01
N GLN A 24 7.85 -23.83 -4.98
CA GLN A 24 8.56 -22.74 -5.62
C GLN A 24 7.57 -21.77 -6.26
N LYS A 25 7.84 -20.45 -6.19
CA LYS A 25 7.02 -19.45 -6.84
C LYS A 25 6.96 -19.71 -8.35
N PRO A 26 5.77 -19.73 -8.98
CA PRO A 26 5.62 -20.11 -10.38
C PRO A 26 6.01 -18.98 -11.38
N TYR A 27 6.57 -17.87 -10.91
CA TYR A 27 7.06 -16.76 -11.72
C TYR A 27 8.09 -15.94 -10.94
N ASN A 28 8.99 -15.25 -11.67
CA ASN A 28 10.02 -14.40 -11.07
C ASN A 28 9.65 -12.91 -11.13
N HIS A 29 8.89 -12.51 -12.13
CA HIS A 29 8.53 -11.11 -12.37
C HIS A 29 7.04 -10.98 -12.66
N SER A 30 6.48 -9.87 -12.25
CA SER A 30 5.12 -9.49 -12.67
C SER A 30 4.98 -7.97 -12.76
N VAL A 31 4.13 -7.53 -13.69
CA VAL A 31 3.77 -6.13 -13.90
C VAL A 31 2.26 -6.02 -13.99
N GLY A 32 1.68 -4.97 -13.46
CA GLY A 32 0.25 -4.81 -13.49
C GLY A 32 -0.23 -3.50 -12.90
N VAL A 33 -1.49 -3.50 -12.50
CA VAL A 33 -2.16 -2.35 -11.91
C VAL A 33 -2.83 -2.74 -10.61
N THR A 34 -2.89 -1.80 -9.70
CA THR A 34 -3.58 -1.93 -8.41
C THR A 34 -4.64 -0.83 -8.33
N VAL A 35 -5.83 -1.19 -7.88
CA VAL A 35 -6.97 -0.29 -7.68
C VAL A 35 -7.54 -0.46 -6.28
N GLY A 36 -8.10 0.61 -5.74
CA GLY A 36 -8.63 0.65 -4.38
C GLY A 36 -8.44 2.03 -3.79
N ASN A 37 -8.08 2.09 -2.52
CA ASN A 37 -7.71 3.36 -1.88
C ASN A 37 -6.40 3.92 -2.44
N TYR A 38 -5.59 3.07 -3.07
CA TYR A 38 -4.36 3.42 -3.77
C TYR A 38 -4.43 2.85 -5.19
N GLN A 39 -4.21 3.71 -6.18
CA GLN A 39 -4.23 3.35 -7.61
C GLN A 39 -2.81 3.45 -8.14
N ALA A 40 -2.23 2.34 -8.58
CA ALA A 40 -0.83 2.28 -8.95
C ALA A 40 -0.57 1.35 -10.13
N VAL A 41 0.47 1.68 -10.88
CA VAL A 41 1.21 0.69 -11.65
C VAL A 41 2.14 -0.03 -10.69
N THR A 42 2.17 -1.35 -10.76
CA THR A 42 2.89 -2.19 -9.82
C THR A 42 3.85 -3.11 -10.57
N TYR A 43 5.05 -3.23 -10.05
CA TYR A 43 6.04 -4.19 -10.49
C TYR A 43 6.48 -5.02 -9.30
N LYS A 44 6.55 -6.34 -9.45
CA LYS A 44 6.97 -7.26 -8.40
C LYS A 44 8.02 -8.21 -8.96
N LEU A 45 9.06 -8.44 -8.19
CA LEU A 45 10.13 -9.38 -8.51
C LEU A 45 10.44 -10.27 -7.30
N PHE A 46 10.86 -11.50 -7.58
CA PHE A 46 11.31 -12.47 -6.59
C PHE A 46 12.80 -12.78 -6.83
N PRO A 47 13.73 -12.08 -6.15
CA PRO A 47 15.16 -12.36 -6.26
C PRO A 47 15.54 -13.72 -5.63
N VAL A 48 14.74 -14.17 -4.67
CA VAL A 48 14.88 -15.46 -3.99
C VAL A 48 13.48 -16.02 -3.77
N ASP A 49 13.36 -17.37 -3.76
CA ASP A 49 12.10 -18.03 -3.43
C ASP A 49 11.52 -17.48 -2.12
N HIS A 50 10.24 -17.20 -2.12
CA HIS A 50 9.47 -16.63 -1.01
C HIS A 50 9.75 -15.15 -0.67
N PHE A 51 10.84 -14.53 -1.11
CA PHE A 51 11.12 -13.11 -0.85
C PHE A 51 10.84 -12.27 -2.08
N GLY A 52 9.84 -11.43 -1.99
CA GLY A 52 9.42 -10.52 -3.04
C GLY A 52 9.74 -9.07 -2.73
N ILE A 53 10.03 -8.33 -3.78
CA ILE A 53 10.12 -6.87 -3.77
C ILE A 53 9.02 -6.37 -4.68
N GLN A 54 8.13 -5.55 -4.14
CA GLN A 54 7.07 -4.89 -4.91
C GLN A 54 7.34 -3.39 -4.95
N LEU A 55 7.26 -2.80 -6.12
CA LEU A 55 7.38 -1.37 -6.35
C LEU A 55 6.07 -0.87 -6.94
N ASP A 56 5.42 0.04 -6.23
CA ASP A 56 4.19 0.67 -6.66
C ASP A 56 4.44 2.15 -6.94
N LEU A 57 4.03 2.61 -8.12
CA LEU A 57 4.02 4.02 -8.50
C LEU A 57 2.58 4.43 -8.78
N GLY A 58 2.04 5.30 -7.97
CA GLY A 58 0.63 5.59 -8.08
C GLY A 58 0.16 6.85 -7.40
N THR A 59 -1.15 6.94 -7.34
CA THR A 59 -1.86 8.07 -6.75
C THR A 59 -2.84 7.57 -5.69
N LYS A 60 -2.96 8.34 -4.63
CA LYS A 60 -3.97 8.15 -3.61
C LYS A 60 -4.96 9.29 -3.71
N TYR A 61 -6.21 8.93 -3.89
CA TYR A 61 -7.31 9.87 -3.95
C TYR A 61 -8.05 9.83 -2.61
N ALA A 62 -8.04 10.94 -1.88
CA ALA A 62 -8.79 11.08 -0.66
C ALA A 62 -9.90 12.13 -0.84
N TYR A 63 -11.13 11.71 -0.66
CA TYR A 63 -12.28 12.59 -0.64
C TYR A 63 -12.57 12.99 0.81
N TYR A 64 -12.33 14.24 1.15
CA TYR A 64 -12.73 14.78 2.45
C TYR A 64 -14.17 15.25 2.39
N PHE A 65 -15.10 14.40 2.83
CA PHE A 65 -16.54 14.61 2.77
C PHE A 65 -16.99 15.92 3.47
N ALA A 66 -16.27 16.36 4.49
CA ALA A 66 -16.61 17.56 5.26
C ALA A 66 -16.34 18.89 4.53
N TRP A 67 -15.49 18.90 3.47
CA TRP A 67 -14.98 20.15 2.89
C TRP A 67 -15.06 20.20 1.37
N GLY A 68 -15.58 19.17 0.71
CA GLY A 68 -15.72 19.12 -0.76
C GLY A 68 -14.39 19.19 -1.54
N ASN A 69 -13.25 19.00 -0.87
CA ASN A 69 -11.93 19.15 -1.46
C ASN A 69 -11.34 17.80 -1.84
N HIS A 70 -10.80 17.72 -3.05
CA HIS A 70 -10.12 16.55 -3.59
C HIS A 70 -8.62 16.67 -3.36
N LEU A 71 -8.05 15.71 -2.64
CA LEU A 71 -6.61 15.63 -2.43
C LEU A 71 -6.00 14.64 -3.42
N TRP A 72 -5.13 15.12 -4.28
CA TRP A 72 -4.32 14.30 -5.16
C TRP A 72 -2.94 14.10 -4.57
N SER A 73 -2.49 12.85 -4.52
CA SER A 73 -1.13 12.56 -4.09
C SER A 73 -0.48 11.55 -5.02
N PHE A 74 0.78 11.77 -5.32
CA PHE A 74 1.62 10.82 -6.05
C PHE A 74 2.61 10.20 -5.09
N GLU A 75 2.74 8.88 -5.15
CA GLU A 75 3.60 8.13 -4.24
C GLU A 75 4.36 7.03 -4.98
N LEU A 76 5.61 6.86 -4.59
CA LEU A 76 6.43 5.70 -4.86
C LEU A 76 6.49 4.87 -3.58
N ALA A 77 6.07 3.61 -3.64
CA ALA A 77 5.95 2.76 -2.47
C ALA A 77 6.65 1.40 -2.67
N PRO A 78 7.95 1.32 -2.36
CA PRO A 78 8.65 0.05 -2.29
C PRO A 78 8.18 -0.78 -1.09
N SER A 79 8.01 -2.10 -1.28
CA SER A 79 7.64 -3.04 -0.23
C SER A 79 8.47 -4.32 -0.37
N PHE A 80 8.95 -4.83 0.76
CA PHE A 80 9.62 -6.12 0.89
C PHE A 80 8.66 -7.09 1.55
N MET A 81 8.47 -8.26 0.98
CA MET A 81 7.48 -9.21 1.46
C MET A 81 7.99 -10.65 1.43
N TYR A 82 7.48 -11.42 2.36
CA TYR A 82 7.59 -12.87 2.35
C TYR A 82 6.27 -13.47 1.86
N GLU A 83 6.35 -14.43 0.93
CA GLU A 83 5.19 -15.10 0.36
C GLU A 83 5.27 -16.61 0.60
N GLY A 84 4.15 -17.18 1.00
CA GLY A 84 3.99 -18.62 1.20
C GLY A 84 2.78 -19.16 0.43
N ASN A 85 2.90 -20.37 -0.09
CA ASN A 85 1.81 -21.06 -0.75
C ASN A 85 0.89 -21.72 0.29
N PHE A 86 -0.41 -21.50 0.21
CA PHE A 86 -1.39 -22.13 1.09
C PHE A 86 -2.01 -23.38 0.45
N VAL A 87 -2.38 -23.22 -0.83
CA VAL A 87 -3.00 -24.27 -1.63
C VAL A 87 -2.71 -23.95 -3.10
N ALA A 88 -2.86 -24.92 -3.99
CA ALA A 88 -2.55 -24.77 -5.41
C ALA A 88 -3.05 -23.43 -5.99
N GLY A 89 -2.11 -22.60 -6.41
CA GLY A 89 -2.36 -21.27 -6.97
C GLY A 89 -2.63 -20.14 -5.97
N LEU A 90 -2.93 -20.42 -4.69
CA LEU A 90 -3.19 -19.39 -3.68
C LEU A 90 -1.97 -19.17 -2.78
N TRP A 91 -1.50 -17.93 -2.76
CA TRP A 91 -0.35 -17.48 -1.99
C TRP A 91 -0.78 -16.43 -0.98
N GLY A 92 -0.23 -16.52 0.23
CA GLY A 92 -0.36 -15.46 1.21
C GLY A 92 0.96 -14.72 1.33
N PHE A 93 0.90 -13.44 1.62
CA PHE A 93 2.09 -12.64 1.81
C PHE A 93 1.93 -11.65 2.95
N ALA A 94 3.07 -11.33 3.56
CA ALA A 94 3.21 -10.29 4.56
C ALA A 94 4.56 -9.60 4.41
N GLY A 95 4.61 -8.30 4.69
CA GLY A 95 5.83 -7.54 4.52
C GLY A 95 5.76 -6.15 5.10
N LEU A 96 6.84 -5.41 4.84
CA LEU A 96 7.00 -4.02 5.25
C LEU A 96 7.45 -3.18 4.06
N GLY A 97 7.02 -1.93 4.04
CA GLY A 97 7.38 -0.99 2.99
C GLY A 97 7.53 0.43 3.48
N GLY A 98 8.03 1.26 2.61
CA GLY A 98 8.05 2.70 2.76
C GLY A 98 7.25 3.37 1.66
N SER A 99 6.97 4.64 1.82
CA SER A 99 6.41 5.47 0.75
C SER A 99 7.05 6.84 0.75
N LEU A 100 7.29 7.38 -0.45
CA LEU A 100 7.76 8.75 -0.67
C LEU A 100 6.89 9.37 -1.74
N GLY A 101 6.55 10.64 -1.58
CA GLY A 101 5.70 11.31 -2.56
C GLY A 101 5.38 12.76 -2.22
N PHE A 102 4.37 13.27 -2.88
CA PHE A 102 3.88 14.62 -2.68
C PHE A 102 2.36 14.68 -2.87
N SER A 103 1.74 15.68 -2.24
CA SER A 103 0.31 15.98 -2.38
C SER A 103 0.11 17.39 -2.86
N PHE A 104 -0.93 17.55 -3.68
CA PHE A 104 -1.45 18.86 -4.04
C PHE A 104 -2.69 19.14 -3.22
N TYR A 105 -2.67 20.20 -2.43
CA TYR A 105 -3.86 20.71 -1.79
C TYR A 105 -4.55 21.67 -2.74
N PRO A 106 -5.87 21.52 -3.01
CA PRO A 106 -6.63 22.55 -3.68
C PRO A 106 -6.62 23.81 -2.79
N PRO A 107 -6.64 25.01 -3.39
CA PRO A 107 -6.73 26.24 -2.62
C PRO A 107 -7.99 26.19 -1.73
N VAL A 108 -7.79 26.24 -0.43
CA VAL A 108 -8.88 26.29 0.53
C VAL A 108 -9.46 27.69 0.49
N SER A 109 -10.64 27.84 -0.10
CA SER A 109 -11.43 29.07 0.04
C SER A 109 -11.93 29.13 1.48
N TYR A 110 -11.21 29.78 2.38
CA TYR A 110 -11.74 30.09 3.69
C TYR A 110 -12.89 31.11 3.53
N PHE A 111 -14.09 30.67 3.79
CA PHE A 111 -15.29 31.51 3.95
C PHE A 111 -15.21 32.28 5.28
N ILE A 112 -14.19 33.10 5.49
CA ILE A 112 -14.18 34.12 6.54
C ILE A 112 -13.63 35.40 5.91
N ALA A 113 -14.53 36.36 5.84
CA ALA A 113 -14.40 37.62 5.17
C ALA A 113 -13.19 38.46 5.60
N THR A 114 -12.20 38.58 4.74
CA THR A 114 -11.42 39.80 4.46
C THR A 114 -10.39 39.52 3.37
N PRO A 115 -10.33 40.28 2.24
CA PRO A 115 -9.30 40.13 1.21
C PRO A 115 -7.99 40.80 1.65
N PRO A 116 -6.83 40.36 1.10
CA PRO A 116 -6.64 39.59 -0.14
C PRO A 116 -6.36 38.11 0.10
N TYR A 117 -7.14 37.26 -0.56
CA TYR A 117 -6.93 35.82 -0.55
C TYR A 117 -5.70 35.47 -1.39
N GLU A 118 -4.60 35.18 -0.76
CA GLU A 118 -3.51 34.47 -1.42
C GLU A 118 -3.95 33.02 -1.60
N GLN A 119 -4.14 32.60 -2.85
CA GLN A 119 -4.38 31.20 -3.20
C GLN A 119 -3.06 30.45 -3.05
N TYR A 120 -2.79 29.94 -1.86
CA TYR A 120 -1.65 29.06 -1.64
C TYR A 120 -1.96 27.69 -2.26
N ARG A 121 -1.33 27.40 -3.38
CA ARG A 121 -1.17 26.05 -3.90
C ARG A 121 -0.02 25.41 -3.14
N ASP A 122 -0.31 24.77 -2.02
CA ASP A 122 0.74 24.13 -1.25
C ASP A 122 1.00 22.73 -1.78
N ILE A 123 2.25 22.50 -2.17
CA ILE A 123 2.79 21.17 -2.41
C ILE A 123 3.36 20.69 -1.08
N MET A 124 2.86 19.54 -0.59
CA MET A 124 3.37 18.92 0.62
C MET A 124 4.15 17.66 0.28
N GLY A 125 5.36 17.56 0.77
CA GLY A 125 6.14 16.34 0.76
C GLY A 125 5.51 15.30 1.68
N LYS A 126 5.63 14.02 1.32
CA LYS A 126 5.15 12.89 2.08
C LYS A 126 6.23 11.84 2.22
N ALA A 127 6.35 11.28 3.41
CA ALA A 127 7.13 10.08 3.66
C ALA A 127 6.35 9.18 4.61
N GLY A 128 6.45 7.88 4.45
CA GLY A 128 5.72 6.96 5.31
C GLY A 128 6.35 5.58 5.38
N ALA A 129 5.86 4.81 6.36
CA ALA A 129 6.14 3.39 6.48
C ALA A 129 4.82 2.64 6.60
N HIS A 130 4.74 1.47 5.98
CA HIS A 130 3.53 0.65 6.00
C HIS A 130 3.87 -0.82 6.13
N GLY A 131 2.96 -1.57 6.77
CA GLY A 131 2.87 -3.00 6.61
C GLY A 131 2.11 -3.32 5.33
N ILE A 132 2.39 -4.45 4.73
CA ILE A 132 1.61 -5.01 3.63
C ILE A 132 1.30 -6.47 3.93
N PHE A 133 0.05 -6.87 3.78
CA PHE A 133 -0.34 -8.27 3.89
C PHE A 133 -1.55 -8.55 3.00
N GLY A 134 -1.62 -9.76 2.47
CA GLY A 134 -2.68 -10.09 1.54
C GLY A 134 -2.61 -11.49 0.99
N LEU A 135 -3.41 -11.69 -0.03
CA LEU A 135 -3.51 -12.93 -0.78
C LEU A 135 -3.28 -12.67 -2.26
N GLU A 136 -2.63 -13.62 -2.91
CA GLU A 136 -2.45 -13.62 -4.35
C GLU A 136 -2.87 -14.96 -4.94
N TYR A 137 -3.69 -14.93 -5.97
CA TYR A 137 -4.07 -16.12 -6.72
C TYR A 137 -3.38 -16.12 -8.09
N LYS A 138 -2.58 -17.15 -8.37
CA LYS A 138 -1.92 -17.38 -9.66
C LYS A 138 -2.75 -18.35 -10.49
N PHE A 139 -3.23 -17.86 -11.63
CA PHE A 139 -3.92 -18.68 -12.60
C PHE A 139 -2.97 -19.57 -13.40
N ASN A 140 -3.51 -20.55 -14.10
CA ASN A 140 -2.73 -21.39 -15.05
C ASN A 140 -2.28 -20.62 -16.30
N ILE A 141 -2.82 -19.43 -16.52
CA ILE A 141 -2.38 -18.46 -17.52
C ILE A 141 -1.41 -17.46 -16.87
N PRO A 142 -0.62 -16.67 -17.62
CA PRO A 142 0.32 -15.70 -17.06
C PRO A 142 -0.38 -14.50 -16.40
N LEU A 143 -1.27 -14.77 -15.45
CA LEU A 143 -2.07 -13.78 -14.75
C LEU A 143 -2.11 -14.09 -13.25
N THR A 144 -2.05 -13.04 -12.42
CA THR A 144 -2.34 -13.10 -10.98
C THR A 144 -3.36 -12.06 -10.59
N LEU A 145 -4.17 -12.41 -9.59
CA LEU A 145 -5.02 -11.46 -8.85
C LEU A 145 -4.46 -11.35 -7.44
N GLN A 146 -4.36 -10.13 -6.95
CA GLN A 146 -3.89 -9.84 -5.59
C GLN A 146 -4.94 -9.00 -4.85
N PHE A 147 -5.12 -9.31 -3.58
CA PHE A 147 -5.80 -8.45 -2.62
C PHE A 147 -4.83 -8.14 -1.49
N ASP A 148 -4.65 -6.87 -1.15
CA ASP A 148 -3.77 -6.46 -0.06
C ASP A 148 -4.40 -5.38 0.83
N VAL A 149 -3.95 -5.38 2.08
CA VAL A 149 -4.24 -4.35 3.07
C VAL A 149 -2.92 -3.78 3.56
N ARG A 150 -2.84 -2.44 3.64
CA ARG A 150 -1.61 -1.72 4.03
C ARG A 150 -1.93 -0.73 5.16
N PRO A 151 -1.83 -1.14 6.42
CA PRO A 151 -1.78 -0.20 7.53
C PRO A 151 -0.43 0.52 7.52
N GLY A 152 -0.44 1.82 7.77
CA GLY A 152 0.77 2.60 7.73
C GLY A 152 0.70 3.88 8.51
N TYR A 153 1.87 4.48 8.67
CA TYR A 153 2.03 5.77 9.30
C TYR A 153 2.69 6.72 8.30
N ARG A 154 2.08 7.88 8.13
CA ARG A 154 2.51 8.88 7.15
C ARG A 154 2.88 10.17 7.84
N PHE A 155 3.96 10.77 7.40
CA PHE A 155 4.44 12.10 7.73
C PHE A 155 4.24 13.01 6.54
N GLN A 156 3.73 14.22 6.79
CA GLN A 156 3.57 15.28 5.78
C GLN A 156 4.37 16.49 6.25
N PHE A 157 5.07 17.11 5.32
CA PHE A 157 5.95 18.23 5.63
C PHE A 157 5.92 19.26 4.47
N ASN A 158 5.93 20.53 4.85
CA ASN A 158 6.17 21.66 3.96
C ASN A 158 6.92 22.74 4.73
N ASP A 159 7.25 23.87 4.07
CA ASP A 159 8.01 24.96 4.67
C ASP A 159 7.31 25.61 5.87
N GLN A 160 6.01 25.45 6.02
CA GLN A 160 5.21 26.07 7.09
C GLN A 160 4.76 25.09 8.17
N ILE A 161 4.61 23.80 7.83
CA ILE A 161 4.16 22.75 8.75
C ILE A 161 5.30 21.79 9.00
N VAL A 162 5.87 21.82 10.17
CA VAL A 162 7.08 21.08 10.53
C VAL A 162 6.87 19.56 10.52
N CYS A 163 5.70 19.07 10.87
CA CYS A 163 5.33 17.65 10.69
C CYS A 163 3.87 17.41 11.08
N ASN A 164 3.07 16.93 10.15
CA ASN A 164 1.78 16.32 10.48
C ASN A 164 1.89 14.81 10.25
N HIS A 165 1.42 14.03 11.20
CA HIS A 165 1.48 12.57 11.11
C HIS A 165 0.09 11.96 11.24
N THR A 166 -0.19 10.96 10.43
CA THR A 166 -1.49 10.32 10.40
C THR A 166 -1.34 8.81 10.20
N PHE A 167 -2.10 8.05 11.00
CA PHE A 167 -2.29 6.63 10.70
C PHE A 167 -3.23 6.50 9.51
N GLU A 168 -2.83 5.72 8.54
CA GLU A 168 -3.61 5.43 7.35
C GLU A 168 -3.66 3.93 7.10
N TRP A 169 -4.68 3.51 6.41
CA TRP A 169 -4.77 2.16 5.88
C TRP A 169 -5.31 2.21 4.45
N SER A 170 -4.96 1.23 3.66
CA SER A 170 -5.53 1.04 2.33
C SER A 170 -5.86 -0.43 2.11
N ALA A 171 -6.94 -0.67 1.37
CA ALA A 171 -7.29 -1.96 0.84
C ALA A 171 -7.30 -1.86 -0.69
N ASN A 172 -6.62 -2.77 -1.34
CA ASN A 172 -6.35 -2.68 -2.76
C ASN A 172 -6.54 -4.03 -3.43
N PHE A 173 -6.96 -3.97 -4.69
CA PHE A 173 -7.09 -5.12 -5.55
C PHE A 173 -6.18 -4.93 -6.76
N GLY A 174 -5.35 -5.93 -7.05
CA GLY A 174 -4.37 -5.87 -8.14
C GLY A 174 -4.57 -6.98 -9.15
N ILE A 175 -4.28 -6.65 -10.41
CA ILE A 175 -4.17 -7.60 -11.51
C ILE A 175 -2.80 -7.46 -12.15
N ARG A 176 -2.09 -8.58 -12.35
CA ARG A 176 -0.72 -8.57 -12.87
C ARG A 176 -0.51 -9.64 -13.93
N TYR A 177 0.28 -9.30 -14.92
CA TYR A 177 0.88 -10.23 -15.87
C TYR A 177 2.20 -10.76 -15.31
N THR A 178 2.43 -12.08 -15.38
CA THR A 178 3.60 -12.76 -14.84
C THR A 178 4.49 -13.31 -15.94
N PHE A 179 5.81 -13.22 -15.76
CA PHE A 179 6.82 -13.67 -16.72
C PHE A 179 8.13 -14.07 -16.03
#